data_a494e2198e35b2b1fb038b9e6f673d7d
#
_entry.id   a494e2198e35b2b1fb038b9e6f673d7d
#
_cell.length_a   1.000
_cell.length_b   1.000
_cell.length_c   1.000
_cell.angle_alpha   90.00
_cell.angle_beta   90.00
_cell.angle_gamma   90.00
#
_symmetry.space_group_name_H-M   'P 1'
#
loop_
_entity.id
_entity.type
_entity.pdbx_description
1 polymer ?
#
loop_
_entity_poly.entity_id
_entity_poly.type
_entity_poly.pdbx_seq_one_letter_code
_entity_poly.pdbx_strand_id
1 'polypeptide(L)'
;MARLKDQYFKQIRPELMEEFGYRNVMEVPRVTKVTLNMGVGEAKTNAKLLDDAVEELALITGQRPAITKARKSIAGFKLREGMSIGCRVTLRGERMYEMIDRLVSIALPRIRDFRGIDPGQFDGRGNFAMGVREQTIFPEIDYDSVETFRGLNVVITTTAKTDEEGRALLAKLGMPFRSN
;
A
#
# COMPACT_ATOMS: atom_id res chain seq x y z
N MET A 1 -12.50 -12.84 -10.88
CA MET A 1 -11.14 -12.41 -11.31
C MET A 1 -11.06 -10.90 -11.16
N ALA A 2 -10.01 -10.36 -10.56
CA ALA A 2 -9.89 -8.91 -10.33
C ALA A 2 -9.80 -8.16 -11.67
N ARG A 3 -10.62 -7.13 -11.89
CA ARG A 3 -10.68 -6.32 -13.12
C ARG A 3 -9.29 -5.84 -13.56
N LEU A 4 -8.54 -5.32 -12.64
CA LEU A 4 -7.20 -4.75 -12.89
C LEU A 4 -6.18 -5.83 -13.28
N LYS A 5 -6.34 -7.06 -12.78
CA LYS A 5 -5.53 -8.21 -13.18
C LYS A 5 -5.75 -8.56 -14.65
N ASP A 6 -7.01 -8.63 -15.09
CA ASP A 6 -7.35 -8.90 -16.49
C ASP A 6 -6.85 -7.79 -17.41
N GLN A 7 -6.99 -6.54 -16.99
CA GLN A 7 -6.48 -5.37 -17.72
C GLN A 7 -4.95 -5.43 -17.84
N TYR A 8 -4.24 -5.81 -16.78
CA TYR A 8 -2.79 -5.96 -16.83
C TYR A 8 -2.36 -6.97 -17.90
N PHE A 9 -2.96 -8.17 -17.92
CA PHE A 9 -2.56 -9.20 -18.87
C PHE A 9 -2.98 -8.91 -20.31
N LYS A 10 -4.14 -8.28 -20.54
CA LYS A 10 -4.69 -8.04 -21.88
C LYS A 10 -4.17 -6.77 -22.53
N GLN A 11 -3.91 -5.72 -21.75
CA GLN A 11 -3.58 -4.38 -22.27
C GLN A 11 -2.23 -3.87 -21.79
N ILE A 12 -2.02 -3.78 -20.47
CA ILE A 12 -0.87 -3.08 -19.89
C ILE A 12 0.44 -3.80 -20.23
N ARG A 13 0.45 -5.12 -20.13
CA ARG A 13 1.66 -5.92 -20.38
C ARG A 13 2.16 -5.83 -21.83
N PRO A 14 1.32 -5.97 -22.88
CA PRO A 14 1.73 -5.73 -24.26
C PRO A 14 2.23 -4.31 -24.48
N GLU A 15 1.53 -3.29 -23.95
CA GLU A 15 1.94 -1.89 -24.08
C GLU A 15 3.31 -1.62 -23.44
N LEU A 16 3.58 -2.13 -22.24
CA LEU A 16 4.88 -2.00 -21.59
C LEU A 16 5.99 -2.73 -22.37
N MET A 17 5.66 -3.87 -22.95
CA MET A 17 6.60 -4.63 -23.78
C MET A 17 7.04 -3.83 -25.01
N GLU A 18 6.11 -3.14 -25.65
CA GLU A 18 6.39 -2.28 -26.81
C GLU A 18 7.13 -1.00 -26.39
N GLU A 19 6.70 -0.33 -25.31
CA GLU A 19 7.26 0.92 -24.83
C GLU A 19 8.74 0.80 -24.40
N PHE A 20 9.10 -0.29 -23.70
CA PHE A 20 10.47 -0.53 -23.24
C PHE A 20 11.28 -1.49 -24.12
N GLY A 21 10.69 -2.04 -25.17
CA GLY A 21 11.37 -2.93 -26.11
C GLY A 21 11.82 -4.26 -25.52
N TYR A 22 11.06 -4.83 -24.56
CA TYR A 22 11.40 -6.11 -23.96
C TYR A 22 11.31 -7.25 -24.98
N ARG A 23 12.31 -8.11 -24.99
CA ARG A 23 12.35 -9.29 -25.87
C ARG A 23 11.55 -10.47 -25.32
N ASN A 24 11.46 -10.55 -24.01
CA ASN A 24 10.75 -11.63 -23.33
C ASN A 24 9.58 -11.08 -22.49
N VAL A 25 8.45 -11.71 -22.62
CA VAL A 25 7.24 -11.40 -21.86
C VAL A 25 7.45 -11.49 -20.32
N MET A 26 8.39 -12.32 -19.88
CA MET A 26 8.71 -12.47 -18.46
C MET A 26 9.58 -11.32 -17.90
N GLU A 27 10.16 -10.49 -18.76
CA GLU A 27 10.91 -9.29 -18.34
C GLU A 27 9.99 -8.11 -18.01
N VAL A 28 8.77 -8.12 -18.54
CA VAL A 28 7.81 -7.05 -18.34
C VAL A 28 7.52 -6.86 -16.85
N PRO A 29 7.63 -5.63 -16.32
CA PRO A 29 7.42 -5.37 -14.90
C PRO A 29 5.97 -5.69 -14.49
N ARG A 30 5.85 -6.30 -13.32
CA ARG A 30 4.56 -6.64 -12.71
C ARG A 30 4.57 -6.35 -11.21
N VAL A 31 3.40 -6.12 -10.64
CA VAL A 31 3.26 -6.03 -9.18
C VAL A 31 3.37 -7.43 -8.58
N THR A 32 4.15 -7.57 -7.51
CA THR A 32 4.38 -8.85 -6.81
C THR A 32 3.62 -8.93 -5.50
N LYS A 33 3.53 -7.81 -4.78
CA LYS A 33 2.82 -7.71 -3.50
C LYS A 33 2.48 -6.26 -3.20
N VAL A 34 1.41 -6.08 -2.41
CA VAL A 34 1.10 -4.82 -1.74
C VAL A 34 1.16 -5.06 -0.24
N THR A 35 1.90 -4.23 0.46
CA THR A 35 2.04 -4.31 1.91
C THR A 35 1.44 -3.05 2.52
N LEU A 36 0.48 -3.23 3.43
CA LEU A 36 -0.06 -2.16 4.25
C LEU A 36 0.51 -2.30 5.66
N ASN A 37 0.92 -1.18 6.23
CA ASN A 37 1.46 -1.14 7.59
C ASN A 37 0.87 0.04 8.37
N MET A 38 0.41 -0.24 9.58
CA MET A 38 0.01 0.76 10.57
C MET A 38 0.97 0.73 11.75
N GLY A 39 1.60 1.87 12.03
CA GLY A 39 2.40 2.06 13.22
C GLY A 39 1.53 2.61 14.35
N VAL A 40 1.43 1.87 15.46
CA VAL A 40 0.64 2.27 16.64
C VAL A 40 1.59 2.43 17.83
N GLY A 41 2.30 3.55 17.86
CA GLY A 41 3.27 3.84 18.93
C GLY A 41 2.63 3.98 20.33
N GLU A 42 1.36 4.35 20.39
CA GLU A 42 0.57 4.51 21.61
C GLU A 42 0.14 3.16 22.22
N ALA A 43 0.22 2.07 21.46
CA ALA A 43 -0.08 0.71 21.90
C ALA A 43 0.78 0.26 23.12
N LYS A 44 1.94 0.89 23.33
CA LYS A 44 2.78 0.67 24.51
C LYS A 44 2.12 1.06 25.83
N THR A 45 1.18 1.99 25.82
CA THR A 45 0.40 2.46 26.97
C THR A 45 -1.02 1.93 26.98
N ASN A 46 -1.61 1.71 25.81
CA ASN A 46 -2.97 1.21 25.65
C ASN A 46 -3.02 0.15 24.55
N ALA A 47 -3.08 -1.11 24.94
CA ALA A 47 -3.12 -2.25 24.04
C ALA A 47 -4.39 -2.28 23.16
N LYS A 48 -5.51 -1.74 23.66
CA LYS A 48 -6.79 -1.67 22.90
C LYS A 48 -6.62 -0.94 21.58
N LEU A 49 -5.82 0.14 21.54
CA LEU A 49 -5.56 0.90 20.30
C LEU A 49 -4.91 0.05 19.20
N LEU A 50 -4.16 -0.98 19.57
CA LEU A 50 -3.59 -1.90 18.59
C LEU A 50 -4.62 -2.90 18.09
N ASP A 51 -5.48 -3.38 18.98
CA ASP A 51 -6.55 -4.32 18.62
C ASP A 51 -7.51 -3.64 17.63
N ASP A 52 -7.92 -2.40 17.90
CA ASP A 52 -8.72 -1.59 16.98
C ASP A 52 -8.04 -1.41 15.62
N ALA A 53 -6.73 -1.09 15.60
CA ALA A 53 -5.96 -0.96 14.36
C ALA A 53 -5.88 -2.27 13.57
N VAL A 54 -5.80 -3.41 14.25
CA VAL A 54 -5.81 -4.75 13.62
C VAL A 54 -7.18 -5.02 12.99
N GLU A 55 -8.27 -4.68 13.65
CA GLU A 55 -9.63 -4.84 13.14
C GLU A 55 -9.87 -3.93 11.93
N GLU A 56 -9.52 -2.65 12.02
CA GLU A 56 -9.63 -1.69 10.91
C GLU A 56 -8.83 -2.17 9.67
N LEU A 57 -7.57 -2.58 9.88
CA LEU A 57 -6.75 -3.06 8.77
C LEU A 57 -7.28 -4.39 8.20
N ALA A 58 -7.90 -5.24 9.00
CA ALA A 58 -8.57 -6.46 8.55
C ALA A 58 -9.79 -6.14 7.69
N LEU A 59 -10.59 -5.15 8.06
CA LEU A 59 -11.74 -4.68 7.26
C LEU A 59 -11.29 -4.13 5.91
N ILE A 60 -10.26 -3.28 5.89
CA ILE A 60 -9.71 -2.70 4.65
C ILE A 60 -9.19 -3.78 3.71
N THR A 61 -8.48 -4.77 4.23
CA THR A 61 -7.73 -5.73 3.38
C THR A 61 -8.45 -7.06 3.15
N GLY A 62 -9.46 -7.37 3.96
CA GLY A 62 -10.11 -8.68 3.97
C GLY A 62 -9.19 -9.83 4.43
N GLN A 63 -8.07 -9.51 5.09
CA GLN A 63 -7.09 -10.48 5.58
C GLN A 63 -6.62 -10.08 6.97
N ARG A 64 -6.51 -11.05 7.89
CA ARG A 64 -6.05 -10.80 9.26
C ARG A 64 -4.62 -10.27 9.28
N PRO A 65 -4.37 -9.08 9.90
CA PRO A 65 -3.05 -8.50 10.01
C PRO A 65 -2.14 -9.30 10.96
N ALA A 66 -0.84 -9.23 10.70
CA ALA A 66 0.19 -9.70 11.62
C ALA A 66 0.60 -8.55 12.55
N ILE A 67 0.58 -8.78 13.85
CA ILE A 67 1.07 -7.84 14.84
C ILE A 67 2.59 -7.76 14.76
N THR A 68 3.12 -6.55 14.71
CA THR A 68 4.57 -6.29 14.66
C THR A 68 5.09 -5.89 16.02
N LYS A 69 6.18 -6.54 16.43
CA LYS A 69 6.82 -6.34 17.75
C LYS A 69 8.13 -5.57 17.62
N ALA A 70 8.48 -4.83 18.64
CA ALA A 70 9.76 -4.14 18.76
C ALA A 70 10.91 -5.15 18.77
N ARG A 71 11.94 -4.90 17.98
CA ARG A 71 13.14 -5.76 17.88
C ARG A 71 14.22 -5.41 18.89
N LYS A 72 14.21 -4.17 19.39
CA LYS A 72 15.19 -3.65 20.35
C LYS A 72 14.50 -2.77 21.36
N SER A 73 15.05 -2.74 22.58
CA SER A 73 14.64 -1.81 23.62
C SER A 73 15.26 -0.44 23.38
N ILE A 74 14.45 0.63 23.45
CA ILE A 74 14.90 2.03 23.28
C ILE A 74 14.31 2.84 24.42
N ALA A 75 15.16 3.24 25.39
CA ALA A 75 14.74 3.96 26.58
C ALA A 75 14.08 5.31 26.30
N GLY A 76 14.59 6.08 25.33
CA GLY A 76 14.03 7.37 24.90
C GLY A 76 12.59 7.30 24.42
N PHE A 77 12.18 6.17 23.85
CA PHE A 77 10.80 5.93 23.42
C PHE A 77 9.98 5.12 24.42
N LYS A 78 10.53 4.81 25.59
CA LYS A 78 9.91 3.90 26.59
C LYS A 78 9.48 2.56 25.97
N LEU A 79 10.31 2.02 25.10
CA LEU A 79 10.06 0.82 24.32
C LEU A 79 10.93 -0.33 24.83
N ARG A 80 10.32 -1.50 25.04
CA ARG A 80 11.02 -2.74 25.37
C ARG A 80 10.93 -3.72 24.20
N GLU A 81 11.94 -4.54 24.04
CA GLU A 81 11.93 -5.64 23.07
C GLU A 81 10.71 -6.55 23.30
N GLY A 82 10.07 -6.97 22.21
CA GLY A 82 8.87 -7.80 22.25
C GLY A 82 7.55 -7.05 22.43
N MET A 83 7.56 -5.74 22.72
CA MET A 83 6.33 -4.95 22.82
C MET A 83 5.67 -4.83 21.43
N SER A 84 4.35 -5.02 21.38
CA SER A 84 3.54 -4.87 20.18
C SER A 84 3.36 -3.38 19.87
N ILE A 85 3.76 -2.94 18.67
CA ILE A 85 3.82 -1.52 18.29
C ILE A 85 3.19 -1.21 16.94
N GLY A 86 2.59 -2.17 16.28
CA GLY A 86 1.94 -1.97 15.00
C GLY A 86 1.39 -3.26 14.43
N CYS A 87 0.78 -3.13 13.25
CA CYS A 87 0.27 -4.26 12.50
C CYS A 87 0.55 -4.08 11.00
N ARG A 88 0.65 -5.19 10.28
CA ARG A 88 0.87 -5.18 8.83
C ARG A 88 0.14 -6.32 8.14
N VAL A 89 -0.20 -6.08 6.87
CA VAL A 89 -0.74 -7.09 5.96
C VAL A 89 0.07 -7.09 4.67
N THR A 90 0.29 -8.26 4.10
CA THR A 90 0.87 -8.42 2.77
C THR A 90 -0.13 -9.13 1.87
N LEU A 91 -0.57 -8.44 0.82
CA LEU A 91 -1.51 -8.94 -0.16
C LEU A 91 -0.78 -9.39 -1.43
N ARG A 92 -1.24 -10.51 -2.01
CA ARG A 92 -0.72 -11.09 -3.25
C ARG A 92 -1.87 -11.56 -4.14
N GLY A 93 -1.56 -11.85 -5.40
CA GLY A 93 -2.53 -12.40 -6.34
C GLY A 93 -3.74 -11.51 -6.56
N GLU A 94 -4.94 -12.04 -6.54
CA GLU A 94 -6.17 -11.29 -6.82
C GLU A 94 -6.43 -10.19 -5.81
N ARG A 95 -6.28 -10.48 -4.52
CA ARG A 95 -6.48 -9.47 -3.44
C ARG A 95 -5.56 -8.26 -3.58
N MET A 96 -4.36 -8.46 -4.09
CA MET A 96 -3.42 -7.39 -4.38
C MET A 96 -3.95 -6.44 -5.46
N TYR A 97 -4.45 -6.99 -6.57
CA TYR A 97 -5.01 -6.17 -7.64
C TYR A 97 -6.31 -5.48 -7.23
N GLU A 98 -7.17 -6.14 -6.46
CA GLU A 98 -8.38 -5.54 -5.89
C GLU A 98 -8.03 -4.39 -4.93
N MET A 99 -6.98 -4.54 -4.13
CA MET A 99 -6.52 -3.48 -3.25
C MET A 99 -6.01 -2.27 -4.01
N ILE A 100 -5.23 -2.48 -5.08
CA ILE A 100 -4.76 -1.39 -5.96
C ILE A 100 -5.95 -0.71 -6.63
N ASP A 101 -6.92 -1.46 -7.14
CA ASP A 101 -8.11 -0.91 -7.79
C ASP A 101 -8.92 -0.03 -6.83
N ARG A 102 -9.19 -0.48 -5.61
CA ARG A 102 -9.86 0.31 -4.58
C ARG A 102 -9.05 1.53 -4.16
N LEU A 103 -7.75 1.38 -4.01
CA LEU A 103 -6.87 2.49 -3.66
C LEU A 103 -6.95 3.61 -4.71
N VAL A 104 -6.84 3.26 -5.99
CA VAL A 104 -6.83 4.22 -7.10
C VAL A 104 -8.21 4.79 -7.38
N SER A 105 -9.23 3.95 -7.45
CA SER A 105 -10.56 4.35 -7.91
C SER A 105 -11.42 4.98 -6.81
N ILE A 106 -11.18 4.63 -5.54
CA ILE A 106 -12.05 5.04 -4.43
C ILE A 106 -11.30 5.84 -3.37
N ALA A 107 -10.19 5.28 -2.83
CA ALA A 107 -9.53 5.86 -1.67
C ALA A 107 -8.78 7.16 -1.99
N LEU A 108 -7.97 7.19 -3.04
CA LEU A 108 -7.21 8.39 -3.42
C LEU A 108 -8.09 9.60 -3.75
N PRO A 109 -9.19 9.48 -4.51
CA PRO A 109 -10.08 10.63 -4.77
C PRO A 109 -10.75 11.19 -3.52
N ARG A 110 -10.86 10.42 -2.43
CA ARG A 110 -11.46 10.85 -1.17
C ARG A 110 -10.49 11.63 -0.27
N ILE A 111 -9.20 11.66 -0.61
CA ILE A 111 -8.22 12.47 0.13
C ILE A 111 -8.53 13.95 -0.08
N ARG A 112 -8.61 14.71 1.02
CA ARG A 112 -8.77 16.17 0.96
C ARG A 112 -7.63 16.81 0.20
N ASP A 113 -7.96 17.76 -0.70
CA ASP A 113 -6.97 18.52 -1.49
C ASP A 113 -5.99 17.64 -2.26
N PHE A 114 -6.45 16.48 -2.76
CA PHE A 114 -5.62 15.57 -3.51
C PHE A 114 -5.15 16.23 -4.81
N ARG A 115 -3.83 16.38 -4.96
CA ARG A 115 -3.18 17.01 -6.13
C ARG A 115 -2.32 16.03 -6.94
N GLY A 116 -2.57 14.75 -6.79
CA GLY A 116 -1.73 13.69 -7.37
C GLY A 116 -0.63 13.22 -6.42
N ILE A 117 -0.04 12.10 -6.76
CA ILE A 117 1.01 11.42 -6.00
C ILE A 117 2.37 11.92 -6.49
N ASP A 118 3.29 12.15 -5.57
CA ASP A 118 4.66 12.53 -5.88
C ASP A 118 5.38 11.37 -6.60
N PRO A 119 5.87 11.57 -7.83
CA PRO A 119 6.64 10.56 -8.53
C PRO A 119 8.01 10.25 -7.91
N GLY A 120 8.50 11.06 -6.96
CA GLY A 120 9.75 10.83 -6.24
C GLY A 120 9.68 9.76 -5.13
N GLN A 121 8.54 9.12 -4.93
CA GLN A 121 8.34 8.13 -3.86
C GLN A 121 8.73 6.69 -4.25
N PHE A 122 9.64 6.54 -5.21
CA PHE A 122 10.25 5.26 -5.58
C PHE A 122 11.58 5.05 -4.86
N ASP A 123 11.99 3.81 -4.71
CA ASP A 123 13.18 3.40 -3.95
C ASP A 123 14.47 3.24 -4.79
N GLY A 124 14.47 3.63 -6.05
CA GLY A 124 15.57 3.41 -7.01
C GLY A 124 15.54 2.04 -7.69
N ARG A 125 14.60 1.18 -7.32
CA ARG A 125 14.46 -0.19 -7.87
C ARG A 125 13.03 -0.50 -8.33
N GLY A 126 12.26 0.52 -8.63
CA GLY A 126 10.90 0.40 -9.12
C GLY A 126 9.85 -0.02 -8.08
N ASN A 127 10.17 -0.04 -6.80
CA ASN A 127 9.18 -0.20 -5.74
C ASN A 127 8.67 1.17 -5.31
N PHE A 128 7.39 1.24 -4.99
CA PHE A 128 6.69 2.46 -4.65
C PHE A 128 6.15 2.42 -3.22
N ALA A 129 6.28 3.51 -2.48
CA ALA A 129 5.74 3.62 -1.13
C ALA A 129 5.04 4.96 -0.94
N MET A 130 3.84 4.95 -0.36
CA MET A 130 3.11 6.17 -0.01
C MET A 130 2.55 6.09 1.40
N GLY A 131 2.47 7.25 2.05
CA GLY A 131 1.78 7.42 3.33
C GLY A 131 0.37 7.97 3.12
N VAL A 132 -0.59 7.34 3.75
CA VAL A 132 -1.97 7.81 3.89
C VAL A 132 -2.13 8.35 5.30
N ARG A 133 -2.67 9.56 5.44
CA ARG A 133 -2.79 10.21 6.75
C ARG A 133 -3.92 9.66 7.61
N GLU A 134 -5.00 9.24 6.97
CA GLU A 134 -6.23 8.83 7.65
C GLU A 134 -6.78 7.53 7.02
N GLN A 135 -7.11 6.55 7.86
CA GLN A 135 -7.72 5.29 7.40
C GLN A 135 -9.14 5.46 6.85
N THR A 136 -9.79 6.56 7.17
CA THR A 136 -11.19 6.86 6.77
C THR A 136 -11.39 7.13 5.28
N ILE A 137 -10.30 7.23 4.50
CA ILE A 137 -10.39 7.28 3.03
C ILE A 137 -10.93 5.97 2.44
N PHE A 138 -10.81 4.86 3.17
CA PHE A 138 -11.35 3.58 2.76
C PHE A 138 -12.83 3.48 3.15
N PRO A 139 -13.71 3.13 2.19
CA PRO A 139 -15.16 3.09 2.44
C PRO A 139 -15.60 2.01 3.45
N GLU A 140 -14.72 1.03 3.68
CA GLU A 140 -14.96 -0.05 4.64
C GLU A 140 -14.91 0.43 6.10
N ILE A 141 -14.33 1.60 6.34
CA ILE A 141 -14.20 2.20 7.66
C ILE A 141 -15.30 3.26 7.84
N ASP A 142 -16.16 3.02 8.82
CA ASP A 142 -17.18 3.98 9.20
C ASP A 142 -16.56 5.12 10.02
N TYR A 143 -16.76 6.35 9.56
CA TYR A 143 -16.22 7.55 10.20
C TYR A 143 -16.68 7.68 11.66
N ASP A 144 -17.93 7.33 11.96
CA ASP A 144 -18.51 7.45 13.29
C ASP A 144 -17.98 6.39 14.29
N SER A 145 -17.42 5.29 13.78
CA SER A 145 -16.85 4.22 14.61
C SER A 145 -15.37 4.44 14.97
N VAL A 146 -14.70 5.42 14.34
CA VAL A 146 -13.28 5.68 14.54
C VAL A 146 -13.03 6.53 15.77
N GLU A 147 -12.46 5.95 16.82
CA GLU A 147 -12.03 6.69 18.02
C GLU A 147 -10.75 7.52 17.76
N THR A 148 -9.86 7.04 16.91
CA THR A 148 -8.55 7.69 16.67
C THR A 148 -8.17 7.60 15.20
N PHE A 149 -7.86 8.75 14.59
CA PHE A 149 -7.32 8.76 13.21
C PHE A 149 -5.90 8.22 13.19
N ARG A 150 -5.66 7.25 12.32
CA ARG A 150 -4.36 6.59 12.16
C ARG A 150 -3.91 6.64 10.71
N GLY A 151 -2.64 7.01 10.53
CA GLY A 151 -2.02 6.89 9.23
C GLY A 151 -1.60 5.46 8.92
N LEU A 152 -1.53 5.15 7.64
CA LEU A 152 -1.00 3.88 7.17
C LEU A 152 -0.05 4.07 5.99
N ASN A 153 0.92 3.19 5.88
CA ASN A 153 1.83 3.13 4.75
C ASN A 153 1.38 2.04 3.80
N VAL A 154 1.32 2.37 2.52
CA VAL A 154 1.06 1.44 1.42
C VAL A 154 2.33 1.29 0.61
N VAL A 155 2.87 0.09 0.53
CA VAL A 155 4.08 -0.24 -0.23
C VAL A 155 3.72 -1.20 -1.34
N ILE A 156 3.97 -0.81 -2.59
CA ILE A 156 3.77 -1.62 -3.78
C ILE A 156 5.12 -2.11 -4.27
N THR A 157 5.34 -3.41 -4.18
CA THR A 157 6.57 -4.05 -4.64
C THR A 157 6.36 -4.59 -6.05
N THR A 158 7.27 -4.24 -6.95
CA THR A 158 7.23 -4.65 -8.36
C THR A 158 8.43 -5.52 -8.73
N THR A 159 8.45 -6.02 -9.95
CA THR A 159 9.61 -6.67 -10.57
C THR A 159 10.41 -5.71 -11.46
N ALA A 160 10.04 -4.44 -11.50
CA ALA A 160 10.76 -3.43 -12.27
C ALA A 160 12.22 -3.33 -11.81
N LYS A 161 13.12 -3.02 -12.71
CA LYS A 161 14.55 -2.82 -12.42
C LYS A 161 14.88 -1.35 -12.14
N THR A 162 14.10 -0.44 -12.73
CA THR A 162 14.26 1.00 -12.59
C THR A 162 12.96 1.66 -12.15
N ASP A 163 13.05 2.87 -11.60
CA ASP A 163 11.89 3.65 -11.17
C ASP A 163 11.02 4.08 -12.36
N GLU A 164 11.62 4.26 -13.53
CA GLU A 164 10.91 4.59 -14.76
C GLU A 164 9.96 3.45 -15.17
N GLU A 165 10.46 2.22 -15.18
CA GLU A 165 9.64 1.03 -15.45
C GLU A 165 8.51 0.87 -14.41
N GLY A 166 8.84 1.06 -13.12
CA GLY A 166 7.87 1.02 -12.01
C GLY A 166 6.80 2.09 -12.15
N ARG A 167 7.19 3.32 -12.50
CA ARG A 167 6.29 4.45 -12.71
C ARG A 167 5.35 4.21 -13.89
N ALA A 168 5.88 3.74 -15.02
CA ALA A 168 5.08 3.42 -16.20
C ALA A 168 4.05 2.32 -15.89
N LEU A 169 4.47 1.26 -15.18
CA LEU A 169 3.57 0.20 -14.72
C LEU A 169 2.43 0.75 -13.87
N LEU A 170 2.75 1.53 -12.81
CA LEU A 170 1.74 2.04 -11.89
C LEU A 170 0.84 3.10 -12.55
N ALA A 171 1.37 3.93 -13.44
CA ALA A 171 0.58 4.90 -14.22
C ALA A 171 -0.46 4.19 -15.11
N LYS A 172 -0.07 3.12 -15.80
CA LYS A 172 -1.00 2.30 -16.61
C LYS A 172 -2.02 1.53 -15.76
N LEU A 173 -1.70 1.22 -14.50
CA LEU A 173 -2.66 0.70 -13.51
C LEU A 173 -3.60 1.78 -12.96
N GLY A 174 -3.46 3.03 -13.38
CA GLY A 174 -4.34 4.14 -13.02
C GLY A 174 -3.86 5.00 -11.85
N MET A 175 -2.63 4.82 -11.36
CA MET A 175 -2.09 5.67 -10.28
C MET A 175 -1.96 7.12 -10.76
N PRO A 176 -2.58 8.07 -10.07
CA PRO A 176 -2.61 9.48 -10.47
C PRO A 176 -1.33 10.21 -10.00
N PHE A 177 -0.24 10.04 -10.74
CA PHE A 177 0.98 10.80 -10.48
C PHE A 177 0.82 12.26 -10.87
N ARG A 178 1.45 13.15 -10.08
CA ARG A 178 1.52 14.57 -10.41
C ARG A 178 2.35 14.75 -11.68
N SER A 179 1.82 15.52 -12.63
CA SER A 179 2.64 16.08 -13.72
C SER A 179 3.54 17.16 -13.13
N ASN A 180 4.82 17.08 -13.39
CA ASN A 180 5.76 18.16 -13.06
C ASN A 180 5.49 19.37 -13.93
#